data_ae70f6d6ce547e425c24430b4fe3c910
#
_entry.id   ae70f6d6ce547e425c24430b4fe3c910
#
_cell.length_a   1.000
_cell.length_b   1.000
_cell.length_c   1.000
_cell.angle_alpha   90.00
_cell.angle_beta   90.00
_cell.angle_gamma   90.00
#
_symmetry.space_group_name_H-M   'P 1'
#
loop_
_entity.id
_entity.type
_entity.pdbx_description
1 polymer ?
#
loop_
_entity_poly.entity_id
_entity_poly.type
_entity_poly.pdbx_seq_one_letter_code
_entity_poly.pdbx_strand_id
1 'polypeptide(L)'
;LTEFGPQQVQEWAMGLGQSLFTGSTGRVFPEAMKASPLLRGWLAELARLGVRLQTRWRWSGWNNGAVLIDTPQGRQELTPDVTILACGGASWARLGSDGAWAAHLPSQSLTTFQPANMGFVISWSDHMRRHFGSPVKGVALHAGDHVSRGEIIVSEQGLEGGGIYALSAMLRDGAALTLDLTPDLEIDTLRQRLSRPRGKASLSNHLRKALKLDPVKQALLMEFARPLPP
;
A
#
# COMPACT_ATOMS: atom_id res chain seq x y z
N LEU A 1 -1.38 -16.46 13.76
CA LEU A 1 -1.46 -15.05 14.21
C LEU A 1 -2.06 -14.91 15.61
N THR A 2 -2.68 -15.95 16.17
CA THR A 2 -3.20 -15.94 17.55
C THR A 2 -2.10 -15.89 18.61
N GLU A 3 -0.93 -16.45 18.33
CA GLU A 3 0.21 -16.49 19.25
C GLU A 3 1.16 -15.29 19.10
N PHE A 4 1.19 -14.66 17.92
CA PHE A 4 2.03 -13.49 17.63
C PHE A 4 1.24 -12.48 16.80
N GLY A 5 0.41 -11.71 17.50
CA GLY A 5 -0.45 -10.67 16.95
C GLY A 5 0.15 -9.27 17.03
N PRO A 6 -0.64 -8.23 16.71
CA PRO A 6 -0.16 -6.84 16.70
C PRO A 6 0.43 -6.36 18.03
N GLN A 7 -0.08 -6.83 19.16
CA GLN A 7 0.43 -6.47 20.48
C GLN A 7 1.83 -7.06 20.70
N GLN A 8 2.02 -8.35 20.40
CA GLN A 8 3.31 -9.02 20.53
C GLN A 8 4.37 -8.41 19.59
N VAL A 9 3.97 -7.96 18.40
CA VAL A 9 4.87 -7.22 17.49
C VAL A 9 5.32 -5.90 18.12
N GLN A 10 4.44 -5.17 18.79
CA GLN A 10 4.80 -3.94 19.49
C GLN A 10 5.75 -4.23 20.67
N GLU A 11 5.44 -5.23 21.49
CA GLU A 11 6.28 -5.66 22.62
C GLU A 11 7.68 -6.09 22.13
N TRP A 12 7.74 -6.84 21.04
CA TRP A 12 9.00 -7.21 20.39
C TRP A 12 9.80 -5.99 19.92
N ALA A 13 9.16 -5.04 19.25
CA ALA A 13 9.83 -3.83 18.79
C ALA A 13 10.34 -2.97 19.96
N MET A 14 9.55 -2.85 21.04
CA MET A 14 9.98 -2.17 22.27
C MET A 14 11.14 -2.91 22.95
N GLY A 15 11.13 -4.24 22.98
CA GLY A 15 12.23 -5.06 23.45
C GLY A 15 13.53 -4.86 22.66
N LEU A 16 13.43 -4.44 21.40
CA LEU A 16 14.58 -4.02 20.57
C LEU A 16 14.94 -2.52 20.72
N GLY A 17 14.43 -1.87 21.75
CA GLY A 17 14.76 -0.48 22.08
C GLY A 17 14.04 0.56 21.22
N GLN A 18 12.88 0.22 20.64
CA GLN A 18 12.09 1.19 19.87
C GLN A 18 11.00 1.81 20.74
N SER A 19 10.91 3.14 20.76
CA SER A 19 9.71 3.86 21.21
C SER A 19 8.68 3.88 20.10
N LEU A 20 7.41 3.60 20.44
CA LEU A 20 6.31 3.48 19.50
C LEU A 20 5.20 4.48 19.82
N PHE A 21 4.48 4.92 18.79
CA PHE A 21 3.23 5.66 18.96
C PHE A 21 2.15 5.16 17.99
N THR A 22 0.89 5.36 18.36
CA THR A 22 -0.25 5.02 17.53
C THR A 22 -0.76 6.27 16.82
N GLY A 23 -0.77 6.24 15.49
CA GLY A 23 -1.33 7.29 14.65
C GLY A 23 -2.86 7.33 14.68
N SER A 24 -3.45 8.39 14.15
CA SER A 24 -4.91 8.63 14.13
C SER A 24 -5.73 7.54 13.42
N THR A 25 -5.10 6.75 12.58
CA THR A 25 -5.72 5.62 11.84
C THR A 25 -5.57 4.28 12.57
N GLY A 26 -5.07 4.26 13.81
CA GLY A 26 -4.78 3.03 14.56
C GLY A 26 -3.49 2.31 14.15
N ARG A 27 -2.74 2.85 13.20
CA ARG A 27 -1.43 2.30 12.80
C ARG A 27 -0.36 2.69 13.80
N VAL A 28 0.50 1.74 14.14
CA VAL A 28 1.63 1.94 15.05
C VAL A 28 2.89 2.23 14.26
N PHE A 29 3.64 3.22 14.71
CA PHE A 29 4.89 3.68 14.09
C PHE A 29 5.98 3.81 15.15
N PRO A 30 7.27 3.61 14.79
CA PRO A 30 8.37 4.02 15.63
C PRO A 30 8.45 5.55 15.67
N GLU A 31 8.67 6.13 16.86
CA GLU A 31 8.82 7.60 17.04
C GLU A 31 9.91 8.19 16.15
N ALA A 32 10.98 7.42 15.91
CA ALA A 32 12.06 7.81 15.01
C ALA A 32 11.63 7.95 13.53
N MET A 33 10.43 7.49 13.15
CA MET A 33 9.91 7.45 11.76
C MET A 33 10.91 6.87 10.75
N LYS A 34 11.75 5.95 11.20
CA LYS A 34 12.79 5.28 10.39
C LYS A 34 12.82 3.79 10.73
N ALA A 35 12.94 2.94 9.71
CA ALA A 35 13.06 1.50 9.90
C ALA A 35 14.47 1.05 10.36
N SER A 36 15.51 1.84 10.06
CA SER A 36 16.89 1.43 10.30
C SER A 36 17.29 1.24 11.78
N PRO A 37 16.75 1.98 12.78
CA PRO A 37 17.01 1.66 14.18
C PRO A 37 16.46 0.30 14.59
N LEU A 38 15.22 -0.02 14.20
CA LEU A 38 14.61 -1.32 14.45
C LEU A 38 15.43 -2.46 13.81
N LEU A 39 15.83 -2.29 12.54
CA LEU A 39 16.65 -3.29 11.85
C LEU A 39 17.99 -3.53 12.59
N ARG A 40 18.67 -2.47 13.04
CA ARG A 40 19.93 -2.60 13.78
C ARG A 40 19.74 -3.30 15.13
N GLY A 41 18.69 -2.95 15.88
CA GLY A 41 18.35 -3.62 17.13
C GLY A 41 18.08 -5.12 16.90
N TRP A 42 17.32 -5.44 15.86
CA TRP A 42 17.03 -6.83 15.52
C TRP A 42 18.28 -7.61 15.12
N LEU A 43 19.13 -7.06 14.26
CA LEU A 43 20.39 -7.71 13.88
C LEU A 43 21.33 -7.93 15.08
N ALA A 44 21.40 -6.99 16.01
CA ALA A 44 22.18 -7.13 17.24
C ALA A 44 21.63 -8.27 18.12
N GLU A 45 20.32 -8.38 18.26
CA GLU A 45 19.69 -9.46 19.02
C GLU A 45 19.89 -10.82 18.36
N LEU A 46 19.76 -10.91 17.04
CA LEU A 46 20.04 -12.15 16.30
C LEU A 46 21.51 -12.60 16.50
N ALA A 47 22.45 -11.67 16.44
CA ALA A 47 23.86 -11.96 16.71
C ALA A 47 24.09 -12.44 18.15
N ARG A 48 23.42 -11.80 19.15
CA ARG A 48 23.48 -12.23 20.56
C ARG A 48 22.96 -13.65 20.75
N LEU A 49 21.95 -14.04 19.98
CA LEU A 49 21.37 -15.39 19.98
C LEU A 49 22.19 -16.41 19.15
N GLY A 50 23.33 -16.01 18.59
CA GLY A 50 24.20 -16.89 17.82
C GLY A 50 23.77 -17.11 16.37
N VAL A 51 22.78 -16.35 15.86
CA VAL A 51 22.37 -16.42 14.46
C VAL A 51 23.46 -15.82 13.58
N ARG A 52 23.89 -16.56 12.58
CA ARG A 52 24.88 -16.10 11.58
C ARG A 52 24.18 -15.59 10.34
N LEU A 53 24.22 -14.27 10.09
CA LEU A 53 23.68 -13.66 8.89
C LEU A 53 24.73 -13.69 7.78
N GLN A 54 24.40 -14.33 6.65
CA GLN A 54 25.20 -14.35 5.45
C GLN A 54 24.58 -13.43 4.40
N THR A 55 25.22 -12.32 4.11
CA THR A 55 24.74 -11.37 3.09
C THR A 55 25.27 -11.72 1.71
N ARG A 56 24.53 -11.34 0.66
CA ARG A 56 24.86 -11.63 -0.75
C ARG A 56 24.89 -13.13 -1.06
N TRP A 57 24.19 -13.92 -0.26
CA TRP A 57 23.94 -15.31 -0.51
C TRP A 57 22.56 -15.46 -1.15
N ARG A 58 22.51 -16.11 -2.31
CA ARG A 58 21.26 -16.31 -3.05
C ARG A 58 20.94 -17.78 -3.16
N TRP A 59 19.76 -18.14 -2.69
CA TRP A 59 19.27 -19.49 -2.94
C TRP A 59 18.99 -19.66 -4.44
N SER A 60 19.55 -20.75 -5.04
CA SER A 60 19.44 -21.08 -6.46
C SER A 60 18.84 -22.46 -6.72
N GLY A 61 18.17 -23.04 -5.73
CA GLY A 61 17.43 -24.28 -5.90
C GLY A 61 17.93 -25.43 -5.02
N TRP A 62 17.68 -26.63 -5.48
CA TRP A 62 17.99 -27.87 -4.80
C TRP A 62 18.82 -28.81 -5.67
N ASN A 63 19.70 -29.62 -5.05
CA ASN A 63 20.38 -30.72 -5.68
C ASN A 63 20.36 -31.95 -4.74
N ASN A 64 19.63 -33.00 -5.12
CA ASN A 64 19.50 -34.23 -4.33
C ASN A 64 19.20 -34.00 -2.82
N GLY A 65 18.34 -33.03 -2.52
CA GLY A 65 17.99 -32.65 -1.16
C GLY A 65 18.91 -31.61 -0.51
N ALA A 66 20.06 -31.30 -1.09
CA ALA A 66 20.90 -30.20 -0.65
C ALA A 66 20.39 -28.85 -1.16
N VAL A 67 20.57 -27.84 -0.35
CA VAL A 67 20.26 -26.46 -0.69
C VAL A 67 21.39 -25.85 -1.50
N LEU A 68 21.09 -25.34 -2.70
CA LEU A 68 22.07 -24.66 -3.54
C LEU A 68 22.07 -23.16 -3.23
N ILE A 69 23.23 -22.63 -2.93
CA ILE A 69 23.42 -21.21 -2.63
C ILE A 69 24.53 -20.63 -3.51
N ASP A 70 24.21 -19.60 -4.28
CA ASP A 70 25.21 -18.79 -4.98
C ASP A 70 25.76 -17.73 -4.03
N THR A 71 27.07 -17.76 -3.80
CA THR A 71 27.79 -16.85 -2.91
C THR A 71 28.86 -16.05 -3.68
N PRO A 72 29.41 -14.98 -3.12
CA PRO A 72 30.53 -14.25 -3.75
C PRO A 72 31.77 -15.10 -4.03
N GLN A 73 31.90 -16.23 -3.33
CA GLN A 73 33.02 -17.18 -3.47
C GLN A 73 32.70 -18.34 -4.41
N GLY A 74 31.50 -18.38 -4.99
CA GLY A 74 31.03 -19.46 -5.85
C GLY A 74 29.83 -20.18 -5.26
N ARG A 75 29.35 -21.18 -6.00
CA ARG A 75 28.21 -22.00 -5.58
C ARG A 75 28.60 -22.95 -4.45
N GLN A 76 27.74 -23.04 -3.45
CA GLN A 76 27.85 -23.96 -2.33
C GLN A 76 26.62 -24.85 -2.23
N GLU A 77 26.83 -26.08 -1.76
CA GLU A 77 25.80 -27.05 -1.40
C GLU A 77 25.76 -27.21 0.12
N LEU A 78 24.59 -27.04 0.71
CA LEU A 78 24.39 -27.13 2.15
C LEU A 78 23.33 -28.20 2.46
N THR A 79 23.56 -28.96 3.51
CA THR A 79 22.63 -30.00 4.00
C THR A 79 22.20 -29.68 5.43
N PRO A 80 21.37 -28.66 5.64
CA PRO A 80 20.85 -28.33 6.98
C PRO A 80 19.80 -29.35 7.40
N ASP A 81 19.61 -29.52 8.71
CA ASP A 81 18.52 -30.33 9.26
C ASP A 81 17.13 -29.80 8.87
N VAL A 82 16.99 -28.49 8.79
CA VAL A 82 15.73 -27.79 8.41
C VAL A 82 16.04 -26.59 7.53
N THR A 83 15.24 -26.40 6.50
CA THR A 83 15.29 -25.20 5.63
C THR A 83 13.95 -24.46 5.69
N ILE A 84 14.00 -23.17 5.96
CA ILE A 84 12.83 -22.28 5.91
C ILE A 84 13.03 -21.29 4.77
N LEU A 85 12.17 -21.36 3.75
CA LEU A 85 12.16 -20.42 2.64
C LEU A 85 11.31 -19.17 3.03
N ALA A 86 11.98 -18.05 3.30
CA ALA A 86 11.36 -16.77 3.63
C ALA A 86 11.79 -15.71 2.60
N CYS A 87 11.71 -16.05 1.31
CA CYS A 87 12.29 -15.30 0.20
C CYS A 87 11.53 -14.01 -0.20
N GLY A 88 10.43 -13.71 0.51
CA GLY A 88 9.60 -12.54 0.22
C GLY A 88 8.73 -12.69 -1.03
N GLY A 89 8.23 -11.58 -1.53
CA GLY A 89 7.38 -11.52 -2.72
C GLY A 89 8.14 -11.11 -3.98
N ALA A 90 7.43 -10.44 -4.92
CA ALA A 90 7.96 -9.99 -6.20
C ALA A 90 7.82 -8.47 -6.42
N SER A 91 7.57 -7.68 -5.35
CA SER A 91 7.18 -6.29 -5.48
C SER A 91 8.30 -5.27 -5.26
N TRP A 92 9.51 -5.72 -4.90
CA TRP A 92 10.62 -4.81 -4.59
C TRP A 92 11.97 -5.37 -4.99
N ALA A 93 12.16 -5.62 -6.28
CA ALA A 93 13.37 -6.24 -6.84
C ALA A 93 14.66 -5.52 -6.43
N ARG A 94 14.62 -4.19 -6.31
CA ARG A 94 15.76 -3.37 -5.87
C ARG A 94 16.30 -3.76 -4.49
N LEU A 95 15.45 -4.28 -3.60
CA LEU A 95 15.83 -4.75 -2.26
C LEU A 95 15.84 -6.29 -2.14
N GLY A 96 15.89 -7.00 -3.27
CA GLY A 96 15.99 -8.46 -3.31
C GLY A 96 14.66 -9.21 -3.34
N SER A 97 13.52 -8.51 -3.30
CA SER A 97 12.19 -9.13 -3.42
C SER A 97 11.75 -9.15 -4.90
N ASP A 98 12.46 -9.92 -5.72
CA ASP A 98 12.29 -10.02 -7.16
C ASP A 98 11.40 -11.19 -7.62
N GLY A 99 11.00 -12.06 -6.69
CA GLY A 99 10.19 -13.26 -6.98
C GLY A 99 10.92 -14.34 -7.77
N ALA A 100 12.20 -14.18 -8.10
CA ALA A 100 12.95 -15.12 -8.92
C ALA A 100 13.08 -16.52 -8.29
N TRP A 101 12.96 -16.59 -6.97
CA TRP A 101 12.96 -17.86 -6.23
C TRP A 101 11.83 -18.81 -6.66
N ALA A 102 10.73 -18.28 -7.17
CA ALA A 102 9.58 -19.07 -7.61
C ALA A 102 9.95 -20.07 -8.73
N ALA A 103 10.93 -19.74 -9.56
CA ALA A 103 11.40 -20.63 -10.62
C ALA A 103 12.09 -21.93 -10.10
N HIS A 104 12.45 -21.96 -8.82
CA HIS A 104 13.10 -23.12 -8.19
C HIS A 104 12.11 -24.06 -7.49
N LEU A 105 10.82 -23.76 -7.53
CA LEU A 105 9.75 -24.59 -6.96
C LEU A 105 8.84 -25.15 -8.05
N PRO A 106 8.22 -26.32 -7.85
CA PRO A 106 7.25 -26.86 -8.77
C PRO A 106 6.07 -25.88 -8.97
N SER A 107 5.66 -25.64 -10.20
CA SER A 107 4.60 -24.67 -10.54
C SER A 107 3.25 -24.97 -9.86
N GLN A 108 2.92 -26.26 -9.66
CA GLN A 108 1.72 -26.67 -8.95
C GLN A 108 1.73 -26.32 -7.44
N SER A 109 2.89 -25.97 -6.88
CA SER A 109 3.04 -25.54 -5.49
C SER A 109 3.00 -24.02 -5.33
N LEU A 110 2.81 -23.29 -6.42
CA LEU A 110 2.87 -21.84 -6.45
C LEU A 110 1.54 -21.23 -6.92
N THR A 111 1.10 -20.24 -6.20
CA THR A 111 0.09 -19.30 -6.70
C THR A 111 0.80 -18.12 -7.39
N THR A 112 0.30 -17.72 -8.56
CA THR A 112 0.83 -16.57 -9.29
C THR A 112 0.87 -15.33 -8.40
N PHE A 113 1.99 -14.61 -8.41
CA PHE A 113 2.09 -13.32 -7.73
C PHE A 113 1.07 -12.34 -8.27
N GLN A 114 0.38 -11.67 -7.38
CA GLN A 114 -0.58 -10.64 -7.72
C GLN A 114 -0.36 -9.41 -6.84
N PRO A 115 -0.61 -8.18 -7.35
CA PRO A 115 -0.41 -6.97 -6.57
C PRO A 115 -1.37 -6.94 -5.38
N ALA A 116 -0.81 -6.85 -4.16
CA ALA A 116 -1.58 -6.67 -2.93
C ALA A 116 -1.95 -5.19 -2.70
N ASN A 117 -1.07 -4.29 -3.13
CA ASN A 117 -1.26 -2.84 -3.07
C ASN A 117 -1.18 -2.30 -4.50
N MET A 118 -2.31 -2.18 -5.17
CA MET A 118 -2.36 -1.63 -6.52
C MET A 118 -2.64 -0.12 -6.50
N GLY A 119 -2.29 0.55 -7.59
CA GLY A 119 -2.70 1.91 -7.90
C GLY A 119 -3.27 1.98 -9.32
N PHE A 120 -3.78 3.13 -9.69
CA PHE A 120 -4.27 3.41 -11.03
C PHE A 120 -3.30 4.32 -11.75
N VAL A 121 -2.95 3.98 -12.98
CA VAL A 121 -2.26 4.89 -13.90
C VAL A 121 -3.31 5.76 -14.58
N ILE A 122 -3.13 7.08 -14.52
CA ILE A 122 -4.09 8.05 -15.06
C ILE A 122 -3.34 9.09 -15.88
N SER A 123 -3.82 9.33 -17.08
CA SER A 123 -3.35 10.44 -17.92
C SER A 123 -4.01 11.74 -17.46
N TRP A 124 -3.35 12.44 -16.54
CA TRP A 124 -3.86 13.67 -15.97
C TRP A 124 -3.88 14.84 -16.96
N SER A 125 -4.89 15.70 -16.85
CA SER A 125 -4.80 17.02 -17.44
C SER A 125 -3.78 17.90 -16.71
N ASP A 126 -3.30 18.95 -17.37
CA ASP A 126 -2.32 19.89 -16.77
C ASP A 126 -2.82 20.53 -15.47
N HIS A 127 -4.13 20.64 -15.28
CA HIS A 127 -4.72 21.19 -14.06
C HIS A 127 -4.43 20.36 -12.80
N MET A 128 -4.19 19.07 -12.97
CA MET A 128 -3.92 18.16 -11.85
C MET A 128 -2.49 18.25 -11.32
N ARG A 129 -1.53 18.74 -12.10
CA ARG A 129 -0.09 18.78 -11.73
C ARG A 129 0.18 19.44 -10.37
N ARG A 130 -0.52 20.55 -10.08
CA ARG A 130 -0.40 21.27 -8.80
C ARG A 130 -0.89 20.47 -7.58
N HIS A 131 -1.56 19.36 -7.80
CA HIS A 131 -2.11 18.49 -6.74
C HIS A 131 -1.29 17.21 -6.55
N PHE A 132 -0.22 17.00 -7.32
CA PHE A 132 0.63 15.83 -7.15
C PHE A 132 1.27 15.80 -5.76
N GLY A 133 1.24 14.64 -5.11
CA GLY A 133 1.62 14.45 -3.72
C GLY A 133 0.54 14.81 -2.70
N SER A 134 -0.61 15.36 -3.13
CA SER A 134 -1.66 15.76 -2.21
C SER A 134 -2.48 14.57 -1.73
N PRO A 135 -2.73 14.44 -0.41
CA PRO A 135 -3.66 13.48 0.13
C PRO A 135 -5.11 13.95 -0.06
N VAL A 136 -6.00 13.03 -0.39
CA VAL A 136 -7.45 13.22 -0.45
C VAL A 136 -8.06 12.47 0.71
N LYS A 137 -8.44 13.19 1.75
CA LYS A 137 -8.95 12.64 3.02
C LYS A 137 -10.47 12.63 3.10
N GLY A 138 -11.02 11.77 3.97
CA GLY A 138 -12.46 11.73 4.22
C GLY A 138 -13.25 11.43 2.94
N VAL A 139 -12.84 10.39 2.23
CA VAL A 139 -13.53 9.84 1.06
C VAL A 139 -13.97 8.41 1.32
N ALA A 140 -14.98 7.94 0.60
CA ALA A 140 -15.28 6.53 0.49
C ALA A 140 -14.96 6.04 -0.93
N LEU A 141 -14.40 4.85 -0.99
CA LEU A 141 -14.05 4.17 -2.23
C LEU A 141 -14.94 2.93 -2.35
N HIS A 142 -15.56 2.77 -3.50
CA HIS A 142 -16.45 1.65 -3.78
C HIS A 142 -15.85 0.79 -4.91
N ALA A 143 -15.86 -0.53 -4.70
CA ALA A 143 -15.50 -1.51 -5.71
C ALA A 143 -16.44 -2.71 -5.60
N GLY A 144 -17.39 -2.85 -6.53
CA GLY A 144 -18.51 -3.77 -6.38
C GLY A 144 -19.30 -3.47 -5.09
N ASP A 145 -19.55 -4.50 -4.29
CA ASP A 145 -20.25 -4.37 -3.01
C ASP A 145 -19.36 -3.95 -1.83
N HIS A 146 -18.06 -3.72 -2.08
CA HIS A 146 -17.10 -3.37 -1.04
C HIS A 146 -16.89 -1.86 -0.97
N VAL A 147 -16.82 -1.37 0.27
CA VAL A 147 -16.58 0.04 0.58
C VAL A 147 -15.39 0.16 1.51
N SER A 148 -14.45 1.02 1.15
CA SER A 148 -13.32 1.40 2.00
C SER A 148 -13.40 2.89 2.33
N ARG A 149 -13.37 3.24 3.62
CA ARG A 149 -13.22 4.63 4.07
C ARG A 149 -11.76 4.89 4.33
N GLY A 150 -11.18 5.89 3.68
CA GLY A 150 -9.76 6.12 3.82
C GLY A 150 -9.23 7.36 3.12
N GLU A 151 -7.94 7.35 2.94
CA GLU A 151 -7.17 8.38 2.25
C GLU A 151 -6.61 7.78 0.96
N ILE A 152 -6.63 8.58 -0.10
CA ILE A 152 -5.90 8.30 -1.33
C ILE A 152 -4.92 9.45 -1.60
N ILE A 153 -3.95 9.20 -2.45
CA ILE A 153 -2.93 10.18 -2.86
C ILE A 153 -3.04 10.37 -4.37
N VAL A 154 -3.06 11.63 -4.78
CA VAL A 154 -2.91 12.00 -6.19
C VAL A 154 -1.42 12.04 -6.48
N SER A 155 -0.90 11.07 -7.22
CA SER A 155 0.50 11.06 -7.67
C SER A 155 0.62 11.50 -9.13
N GLU A 156 1.83 11.76 -9.58
CA GLU A 156 2.11 12.06 -10.98
C GLU A 156 1.65 10.92 -11.91
N GLN A 157 1.74 9.68 -11.43
CA GLN A 157 1.36 8.49 -12.19
C GLN A 157 -0.15 8.18 -12.13
N GLY A 158 -0.85 8.71 -11.12
CA GLY A 158 -2.27 8.42 -10.96
C GLY A 158 -2.77 8.47 -9.52
N LEU A 159 -3.58 7.49 -9.13
CA LEU A 159 -4.16 7.38 -7.79
C LEU A 159 -3.60 6.17 -7.06
N GLU A 160 -3.19 6.36 -5.81
CA GLU A 160 -2.67 5.32 -4.92
C GLU A 160 -3.09 5.58 -3.47
N GLY A 161 -2.67 4.74 -2.54
CA GLY A 161 -2.87 4.95 -1.10
C GLY A 161 -3.74 3.90 -0.43
N GLY A 162 -3.79 3.98 0.92
CA GLY A 162 -4.38 2.94 1.76
C GLY A 162 -5.84 2.63 1.49
N GLY A 163 -6.63 3.63 1.06
CA GLY A 163 -8.02 3.44 0.68
C GLY A 163 -8.18 2.51 -0.54
N ILE A 164 -7.30 2.67 -1.54
CA ILE A 164 -7.28 1.82 -2.74
C ILE A 164 -6.72 0.44 -2.39
N TYR A 165 -5.66 0.36 -1.58
CA TYR A 165 -5.02 -0.90 -1.24
C TYR A 165 -5.97 -1.88 -0.56
N ALA A 166 -6.89 -1.38 0.26
CA ALA A 166 -7.92 -2.21 0.90
C ALA A 166 -8.88 -2.89 -0.10
N LEU A 167 -9.00 -2.35 -1.31
CA LEU A 167 -9.87 -2.84 -2.37
C LEU A 167 -9.11 -3.54 -3.50
N SER A 168 -7.78 -3.73 -3.36
CA SER A 168 -6.93 -4.21 -4.45
C SER A 168 -7.39 -5.55 -5.04
N ALA A 169 -7.91 -6.47 -4.24
CA ALA A 169 -8.40 -7.76 -4.73
C ALA A 169 -9.57 -7.57 -5.72
N MET A 170 -10.61 -6.83 -5.31
CA MET A 170 -11.79 -6.58 -6.14
C MET A 170 -11.46 -5.80 -7.41
N LEU A 171 -10.60 -4.79 -7.28
CA LEU A 171 -10.17 -3.96 -8.41
C LEU A 171 -9.35 -4.76 -9.42
N ARG A 172 -8.47 -5.65 -8.95
CA ARG A 172 -7.71 -6.58 -9.78
C ARG A 172 -8.62 -7.56 -10.52
N ASP A 173 -9.71 -7.98 -9.88
CA ASP A 173 -10.68 -8.89 -10.46
C ASP A 173 -11.69 -8.17 -11.38
N GLY A 174 -11.46 -6.88 -11.67
CA GLY A 174 -12.19 -6.11 -12.69
C GLY A 174 -13.29 -5.20 -12.15
N ALA A 175 -13.46 -5.07 -10.84
CA ALA A 175 -14.43 -4.12 -10.29
C ALA A 175 -14.03 -2.67 -10.63
N ALA A 176 -15.00 -1.85 -11.00
CA ALA A 176 -14.78 -0.43 -11.23
C ALA A 176 -14.59 0.30 -9.87
N LEU A 177 -13.64 1.24 -9.82
CA LEU A 177 -13.46 2.13 -8.68
C LEU A 177 -14.36 3.35 -8.82
N THR A 178 -15.19 3.59 -7.81
CA THR A 178 -15.96 4.84 -7.67
C THR A 178 -15.53 5.57 -6.40
N LEU A 179 -15.33 6.88 -6.52
CA LEU A 179 -14.98 7.75 -5.39
C LEU A 179 -16.19 8.57 -4.94
N ASP A 180 -16.58 8.41 -3.68
CA ASP A 180 -17.46 9.34 -3.00
C ASP A 180 -16.61 10.37 -2.26
N LEU A 181 -16.69 11.62 -2.71
CA LEU A 181 -15.90 12.73 -2.17
C LEU A 181 -16.52 13.35 -0.92
N THR A 182 -17.77 12.99 -0.59
CA THR A 182 -18.55 13.55 0.52
C THR A 182 -19.34 12.50 1.28
N PRO A 183 -18.71 11.39 1.70
CA PRO A 183 -19.41 10.21 2.22
C PRO A 183 -20.14 10.42 3.55
N ASP A 184 -19.98 11.59 4.17
CA ASP A 184 -20.67 11.98 5.40
C ASP A 184 -21.90 12.83 5.13
N LEU A 185 -22.23 13.10 3.85
CA LEU A 185 -23.41 13.85 3.47
C LEU A 185 -24.48 12.93 2.88
N GLU A 186 -25.67 12.98 3.46
CA GLU A 186 -26.84 12.31 2.93
C GLU A 186 -27.22 12.86 1.55
N ILE A 187 -27.72 11.98 0.67
CA ILE A 187 -28.03 12.31 -0.73
C ILE A 187 -29.05 13.45 -0.86
N ASP A 188 -30.04 13.52 0.03
CA ASP A 188 -31.03 14.58 0.00
C ASP A 188 -30.45 15.92 0.42
N THR A 189 -29.50 15.92 1.36
CA THR A 189 -28.73 17.12 1.71
C THR A 189 -27.88 17.60 0.53
N LEU A 190 -27.25 16.66 -0.19
CA LEU A 190 -26.49 16.98 -1.40
C LEU A 190 -27.38 17.60 -2.47
N ARG A 191 -28.53 16.99 -2.76
CA ARG A 191 -29.53 17.50 -3.71
C ARG A 191 -30.00 18.92 -3.34
N GLN A 192 -30.36 19.12 -2.08
CA GLN A 192 -30.79 20.41 -1.57
C GLN A 192 -29.71 21.50 -1.72
N ARG A 193 -28.44 21.16 -1.44
CA ARG A 193 -27.33 22.12 -1.59
C ARG A 193 -27.05 22.46 -3.05
N LEU A 194 -27.10 21.46 -3.93
CA LEU A 194 -26.82 21.62 -5.36
C LEU A 194 -27.98 22.33 -6.11
N SER A 195 -29.23 22.18 -5.65
CA SER A 195 -30.39 22.86 -6.26
C SER A 195 -30.46 24.36 -5.96
N ARG A 196 -29.58 24.87 -5.09
CA ARG A 196 -29.53 26.32 -4.84
C ARG A 196 -29.10 27.09 -6.10
N PRO A 197 -29.74 28.19 -6.46
CA PRO A 197 -29.38 28.95 -7.65
C PRO A 197 -27.92 29.36 -7.64
N ARG A 198 -27.22 29.06 -8.73
CA ARG A 198 -25.80 29.38 -8.92
C ARG A 198 -25.54 30.89 -9.04
N GLY A 199 -26.50 31.63 -9.54
CA GLY A 199 -26.36 33.04 -9.88
C GLY A 199 -25.23 33.29 -10.89
N LYS A 200 -24.38 34.26 -10.65
CA LYS A 200 -23.23 34.60 -11.50
C LYS A 200 -21.97 33.76 -11.21
N ALA A 201 -22.02 32.83 -10.26
CA ALA A 201 -20.85 32.02 -9.92
C ALA A 201 -20.55 31.00 -11.05
N SER A 202 -19.26 30.69 -11.27
CA SER A 202 -18.90 29.58 -12.13
C SER A 202 -19.37 28.25 -11.51
N LEU A 203 -19.58 27.21 -12.34
CA LEU A 203 -19.98 25.90 -11.86
C LEU A 203 -18.98 25.34 -10.82
N SER A 204 -17.71 25.49 -11.07
CA SER A 204 -16.64 25.06 -10.15
C SER A 204 -16.75 25.77 -8.78
N ASN A 205 -17.02 27.08 -8.75
CA ASN A 205 -17.23 27.83 -7.51
C ASN A 205 -18.54 27.45 -6.79
N HIS A 206 -19.58 27.15 -7.55
CA HIS A 206 -20.85 26.69 -6.98
C HIS A 206 -20.68 25.33 -6.29
N LEU A 207 -20.09 24.33 -6.99
CA LEU A 207 -19.80 23.01 -6.44
C LEU A 207 -18.91 23.09 -5.19
N ARG A 208 -17.84 23.87 -5.24
CA ARG A 208 -16.95 24.06 -4.09
C ARG A 208 -17.68 24.58 -2.86
N LYS A 209 -18.56 25.58 -3.03
CA LYS A 209 -19.32 26.17 -1.93
C LYS A 209 -20.42 25.23 -1.42
N ALA A 210 -21.17 24.61 -2.34
CA ALA A 210 -22.31 23.76 -2.00
C ALA A 210 -21.84 22.48 -1.25
N LEU A 211 -20.76 21.87 -1.70
CA LEU A 211 -20.26 20.60 -1.19
C LEU A 211 -19.12 20.77 -0.17
N LYS A 212 -18.62 21.99 0.03
CA LYS A 212 -17.46 22.31 0.89
C LYS A 212 -16.21 21.49 0.53
N LEU A 213 -16.00 21.24 -0.78
CA LEU A 213 -14.84 20.49 -1.26
C LEU A 213 -13.56 21.30 -1.06
N ASP A 214 -12.52 20.61 -0.60
CA ASP A 214 -11.17 21.13 -0.67
C ASP A 214 -10.66 21.20 -2.13
N PRO A 215 -9.56 21.92 -2.40
CA PRO A 215 -9.08 22.11 -3.77
C PRO A 215 -8.78 20.80 -4.53
N VAL A 216 -8.24 19.77 -3.87
CA VAL A 216 -7.89 18.52 -4.54
C VAL A 216 -9.13 17.68 -4.86
N LYS A 217 -10.11 17.61 -3.95
CA LYS A 217 -11.41 16.96 -4.22
C LYS A 217 -12.15 17.63 -5.36
N GLN A 218 -12.13 18.97 -5.38
CA GLN A 218 -12.73 19.73 -6.47
C GLN A 218 -12.04 19.46 -7.81
N ALA A 219 -10.70 19.38 -7.82
CA ALA A 219 -9.95 19.08 -9.03
C ALA A 219 -10.28 17.67 -9.55
N LEU A 220 -10.33 16.66 -8.69
CA LEU A 220 -10.74 15.31 -9.05
C LEU A 220 -12.16 15.26 -9.62
N LEU A 221 -13.11 15.96 -8.99
CA LEU A 221 -14.48 16.03 -9.52
C LEU A 221 -14.50 16.63 -10.93
N MET A 222 -13.74 17.70 -11.16
CA MET A 222 -13.69 18.36 -12.47
C MET A 222 -12.92 17.54 -13.51
N GLU A 223 -11.99 16.69 -13.09
CA GLU A 223 -11.21 15.81 -13.96
C GLU A 223 -12.05 14.64 -14.50
N PHE A 224 -12.83 13.99 -13.63
CA PHE A 224 -13.52 12.75 -14.00
C PHE A 224 -15.00 12.91 -14.34
N ALA A 225 -15.65 13.95 -13.88
CA ALA A 225 -17.10 14.10 -14.07
C ALA A 225 -17.47 14.92 -15.31
N ARG A 226 -16.53 15.26 -16.18
CA ARG A 226 -16.84 15.98 -17.42
C ARG A 226 -17.29 15.05 -18.55
N PRO A 227 -18.27 15.45 -19.39
CA PRO A 227 -19.03 16.70 -19.31
C PRO A 227 -20.03 16.69 -18.14
N LEU A 228 -20.01 17.76 -17.32
CA LEU A 228 -21.01 17.95 -16.28
C LEU A 228 -22.31 18.45 -16.95
N PRO A 229 -23.50 18.04 -16.44
CA PRO A 229 -24.77 18.58 -16.92
C PRO A 229 -24.82 20.10 -16.70
N PRO A 230 -25.55 20.81 -17.55
CA PRO A 230 -25.67 22.27 -17.49
C PRO A 230 -26.30 22.79 -16.19
#